data_1d087aebea90011e70abf16d5a85362b
#
_entry.id   1d087aebea90011e70abf16d5a85362b
#
_cell.length_a   1.000
_cell.length_b   1.000
_cell.length_c   1.000
_cell.angle_alpha   90.00
_cell.angle_beta   90.00
_cell.angle_gamma   90.00
#
_symmetry.space_group_name_H-M   'P 1'
#
loop_
_entity.id
_entity.type
_entity.pdbx_description
1 polymer ?
#
loop_
_entity_poly.entity_id
_entity_poly.type
_entity_poly.pdbx_seq_one_letter_code
_entity_poly.pdbx_strand_id
1 'polypeptide(L)'
;MADLSNKVAVVTGASRGVGKGIAEGLGEAGATVYVTGRSWDERASPDERTVNATAAAVDALGGSGIPVHVDHDDDEAVRALFERVESEQGRLDVLVNNVYKIPEPPIWGGGFWEHELSAWDDQCGVGLRGHYVASVYGAPLMVRQNSGLIVNISSRGGAQYVFSVAYGVGKSGVDRMAKDMAVELEPHNVAAVSLWPSSVRTEFIVDAVARGEHTIDPKVSQSPRFTGRCVAALAMDPDVMEKSGGVYLVKQLAEEYRFSDLDD
;
A
#
# COMPACT_ATOMS: atom_id res chain seq x y z
N MET A 1 -1.94 -18.85 -14.41
CA MET A 1 -2.11 -17.93 -13.30
C MET A 1 -0.72 -17.58 -12.79
N ALA A 2 -0.52 -16.40 -12.44
CA ALA A 2 0.69 -15.90 -11.84
C ALA A 2 0.89 -16.56 -10.47
N ASP A 3 2.11 -16.93 -10.14
CA ASP A 3 2.40 -17.74 -8.96
C ASP A 3 3.40 -17.01 -8.06
N LEU A 4 2.89 -16.51 -6.93
CA LEU A 4 3.67 -15.94 -5.84
C LEU A 4 3.75 -16.88 -4.62
N SER A 5 3.49 -18.19 -4.80
CA SER A 5 3.38 -19.18 -3.71
C SER A 5 4.62 -19.31 -2.82
N ASN A 6 5.78 -18.86 -3.30
CA ASN A 6 7.03 -18.83 -2.53
C ASN A 6 7.50 -17.41 -2.22
N LYS A 7 6.61 -16.42 -2.32
CA LYS A 7 6.92 -15.01 -2.10
C LYS A 7 6.33 -14.51 -0.80
N VAL A 8 7.10 -13.68 -0.11
CA VAL A 8 6.73 -13.04 1.15
C VAL A 8 6.50 -11.56 0.90
N ALA A 9 5.34 -11.08 1.28
CA ALA A 9 4.94 -9.69 1.16
C ALA A 9 4.60 -9.07 2.53
N VAL A 10 4.92 -7.80 2.70
CA VAL A 10 4.43 -6.96 3.81
C VAL A 10 3.58 -5.85 3.21
N VAL A 11 2.34 -5.69 3.70
CA VAL A 11 1.44 -4.61 3.29
C VAL A 11 1.12 -3.74 4.49
N THR A 12 1.58 -2.49 4.47
CA THR A 12 1.36 -1.55 5.57
C THR A 12 -0.02 -0.89 5.48
N GLY A 13 -0.73 -0.79 6.63
CA GLY A 13 -2.06 -0.19 6.65
C GLY A 13 -3.11 -1.00 5.88
N ALA A 14 -3.13 -2.32 6.07
CA ALA A 14 -3.92 -3.26 5.27
C ALA A 14 -5.21 -3.74 5.93
N SER A 15 -5.69 -3.09 7.00
CA SER A 15 -6.95 -3.47 7.67
C SER A 15 -8.21 -3.16 6.83
N ARG A 16 -8.12 -2.27 5.83
CA ARG A 16 -9.23 -1.81 4.99
C ARG A 16 -8.71 -1.10 3.74
N GLY A 17 -9.62 -0.69 2.87
CA GLY A 17 -9.36 0.16 1.71
C GLY A 17 -8.37 -0.44 0.73
N VAL A 18 -7.51 0.42 0.15
CA VAL A 18 -6.52 0.03 -0.85
C VAL A 18 -5.57 -1.03 -0.31
N GLY A 19 -5.10 -0.89 0.95
CA GLY A 19 -4.20 -1.86 1.58
C GLY A 19 -4.82 -3.25 1.73
N LYS A 20 -6.11 -3.35 2.12
CA LYS A 20 -6.85 -4.61 2.13
C LYS A 20 -6.90 -5.22 0.73
N GLY A 21 -7.29 -4.44 -0.27
CA GLY A 21 -7.35 -4.93 -1.65
C GLY A 21 -5.99 -5.38 -2.19
N ILE A 22 -4.89 -4.72 -1.77
CA ILE A 22 -3.53 -5.14 -2.14
C ILE A 22 -3.19 -6.49 -1.48
N ALA A 23 -3.47 -6.65 -0.19
CA ALA A 23 -3.25 -7.92 0.51
C ALA A 23 -4.04 -9.06 -0.14
N GLU A 24 -5.32 -8.81 -0.47
CA GLU A 24 -6.18 -9.76 -1.19
C GLU A 24 -5.64 -10.13 -2.58
N GLY A 25 -5.17 -9.14 -3.37
CA GLY A 25 -4.61 -9.40 -4.70
C GLY A 25 -3.31 -10.20 -4.68
N LEU A 26 -2.45 -9.98 -3.68
CA LEU A 26 -1.27 -10.79 -3.44
C LEU A 26 -1.63 -12.20 -2.97
N GLY A 27 -2.67 -12.33 -2.11
CA GLY A 27 -3.21 -13.63 -1.68
C GLY A 27 -3.80 -14.42 -2.85
N GLU A 28 -4.55 -13.78 -3.75
CA GLU A 28 -5.08 -14.38 -4.98
C GLU A 28 -3.96 -14.94 -5.88
N ALA A 29 -2.76 -14.34 -5.81
CA ALA A 29 -1.57 -14.81 -6.50
C ALA A 29 -0.77 -15.87 -5.69
N GLY A 30 -1.21 -16.26 -4.49
CA GLY A 30 -0.62 -17.33 -3.68
C GLY A 30 0.45 -16.87 -2.68
N ALA A 31 0.68 -15.56 -2.50
CA ALA A 31 1.74 -15.06 -1.62
C ALA A 31 1.45 -15.29 -0.13
N THR A 32 2.53 -15.35 0.67
CA THR A 32 2.46 -15.14 2.12
C THR A 32 2.44 -13.62 2.38
N VAL A 33 1.39 -13.12 3.04
CA VAL A 33 1.14 -11.69 3.20
C VAL A 33 1.05 -11.32 4.69
N TYR A 34 2.01 -10.54 5.18
CA TYR A 34 1.93 -9.88 6.47
C TYR A 34 1.01 -8.67 6.35
N VAL A 35 -0.17 -8.79 6.93
CA VAL A 35 -1.23 -7.78 6.92
C VAL A 35 -1.09 -6.92 8.16
N THR A 36 -0.65 -5.66 8.02
CA THR A 36 -0.31 -4.84 9.18
C THR A 36 -1.21 -3.63 9.36
N GLY A 37 -1.43 -3.21 10.59
CA GLY A 37 -2.24 -2.05 10.94
C GLY A 37 -2.65 -2.03 12.42
N ARG A 38 -3.31 -0.94 12.83
CA ARG A 38 -3.73 -0.73 14.23
C ARG A 38 -5.05 -1.40 14.59
N SER A 39 -5.91 -1.62 13.59
CA SER A 39 -7.25 -2.20 13.83
C SER A 39 -7.11 -3.71 13.96
N TRP A 40 -7.14 -4.17 15.20
CA TRP A 40 -7.00 -5.57 15.60
C TRP A 40 -8.24 -6.03 16.34
N ASP A 41 -8.78 -7.19 15.99
CA ASP A 41 -9.77 -7.92 16.80
C ASP A 41 -9.69 -9.42 16.47
N GLU A 42 -9.39 -10.22 17.48
CA GLU A 42 -9.30 -11.69 17.34
C GLU A 42 -10.67 -12.37 17.04
N ARG A 43 -11.76 -11.65 17.26
CA ARG A 43 -13.13 -12.12 17.01
C ARG A 43 -13.75 -11.55 15.74
N ALA A 44 -12.94 -10.82 14.95
CA ALA A 44 -13.45 -10.11 13.79
C ALA A 44 -14.09 -11.04 12.76
N SER A 45 -15.29 -10.67 12.32
CA SER A 45 -15.91 -11.23 11.12
C SER A 45 -15.09 -10.84 9.87
N PRO A 46 -15.11 -11.64 8.78
CA PRO A 46 -14.43 -11.28 7.52
C PRO A 46 -14.84 -9.92 6.94
N ASP A 47 -16.02 -9.42 7.30
CA ASP A 47 -16.53 -8.12 6.85
C ASP A 47 -16.02 -6.95 7.70
N GLU A 48 -15.25 -7.22 8.77
CA GLU A 48 -14.73 -6.17 9.63
C GLU A 48 -13.46 -5.53 9.08
N ARG A 49 -13.24 -4.27 9.47
CA ARG A 49 -12.11 -3.43 9.01
C ARG A 49 -10.89 -3.65 9.91
N THR A 50 -10.43 -4.91 10.01
CA THR A 50 -9.32 -5.32 10.89
C THR A 50 -8.24 -6.08 10.11
N VAL A 51 -7.04 -6.15 10.65
CA VAL A 51 -5.95 -6.92 10.04
C VAL A 51 -6.26 -8.42 10.05
N ASN A 52 -6.99 -8.92 11.08
CA ASN A 52 -7.42 -10.31 11.17
C ASN A 52 -8.39 -10.69 10.06
N ALA A 53 -9.41 -9.84 9.82
CA ALA A 53 -10.38 -10.06 8.74
C ALA A 53 -9.71 -10.05 7.37
N THR A 54 -8.77 -9.14 7.15
CA THR A 54 -8.01 -9.09 5.88
C THR A 54 -7.11 -10.32 5.71
N ALA A 55 -6.43 -10.78 6.78
CA ALA A 55 -5.61 -11.99 6.73
C ALA A 55 -6.45 -13.22 6.40
N ALA A 56 -7.63 -13.38 7.03
CA ALA A 56 -8.56 -14.44 6.69
C ALA A 56 -9.06 -14.37 5.24
N ALA A 57 -9.25 -13.17 4.68
CA ALA A 57 -9.59 -12.99 3.27
C ALA A 57 -8.45 -13.42 2.34
N VAL A 58 -7.20 -13.15 2.71
CA VAL A 58 -5.99 -13.64 1.98
C VAL A 58 -5.99 -15.16 1.95
N ASP A 59 -6.24 -15.84 3.08
CA ASP A 59 -6.31 -17.30 3.16
C ASP A 59 -7.43 -17.86 2.28
N ALA A 60 -8.59 -17.25 2.31
CA ALA A 60 -9.74 -17.66 1.49
C ALA A 60 -9.49 -17.53 -0.02
N LEU A 61 -8.54 -16.69 -0.43
CA LEU A 61 -8.14 -16.48 -1.82
C LEU A 61 -6.99 -17.38 -2.28
N GLY A 62 -6.41 -18.20 -1.38
CA GLY A 62 -5.39 -19.18 -1.68
C GLY A 62 -3.96 -18.75 -1.32
N GLY A 63 -3.78 -17.59 -0.70
CA GLY A 63 -2.53 -17.15 -0.10
C GLY A 63 -2.36 -17.64 1.35
N SER A 64 -1.45 -17.01 2.08
CA SER A 64 -1.26 -17.20 3.51
C SER A 64 -1.24 -15.84 4.21
N GLY A 65 -2.29 -15.50 4.93
CA GLY A 65 -2.46 -14.21 5.62
C GLY A 65 -1.92 -14.26 7.04
N ILE A 66 -0.99 -13.37 7.37
CA ILE A 66 -0.42 -13.25 8.71
C ILE A 66 -0.80 -11.88 9.28
N PRO A 67 -1.77 -11.80 10.21
CA PRO A 67 -2.16 -10.54 10.78
C PRO A 67 -1.12 -10.06 11.80
N VAL A 68 -0.76 -8.78 11.73
CA VAL A 68 0.18 -8.17 12.67
C VAL A 68 -0.34 -6.82 13.15
N HIS A 69 -0.50 -6.68 14.46
CA HIS A 69 -0.84 -5.40 15.06
C HIS A 69 0.39 -4.48 15.08
N VAL A 70 0.34 -3.41 14.31
CA VAL A 70 1.44 -2.43 14.20
C VAL A 70 0.86 -1.03 14.13
N ASP A 71 1.32 -0.15 15.00
CA ASP A 71 1.18 1.29 14.78
C ASP A 71 2.40 1.78 13.97
N HIS A 72 2.15 2.26 12.76
CA HIS A 72 3.20 2.74 11.87
C HIS A 72 3.70 4.16 12.22
N ASP A 73 3.21 4.75 13.30
CA ASP A 73 3.76 5.97 13.94
C ASP A 73 4.78 5.62 15.04
N ASP A 74 4.90 4.33 15.38
CA ASP A 74 5.87 3.78 16.32
C ASP A 74 6.98 3.03 15.57
N ASP A 75 8.16 3.66 15.48
CA ASP A 75 9.33 3.12 14.78
C ASP A 75 9.78 1.76 15.33
N GLU A 76 9.66 1.55 16.65
CA GLU A 76 10.05 0.29 17.31
C GLU A 76 9.08 -0.84 16.97
N ALA A 77 7.78 -0.55 16.89
CA ALA A 77 6.78 -1.52 16.42
C ALA A 77 7.03 -1.90 14.95
N VAL A 78 7.42 -0.93 14.10
CA VAL A 78 7.79 -1.21 12.71
C VAL A 78 9.08 -2.03 12.63
N ARG A 79 10.10 -1.72 13.43
CA ARG A 79 11.34 -2.51 13.52
C ARG A 79 11.04 -3.97 13.90
N ALA A 80 10.26 -4.17 14.96
CA ALA A 80 9.87 -5.50 15.44
C ALA A 80 9.08 -6.31 14.39
N LEU A 81 8.27 -5.66 13.56
CA LEU A 81 7.61 -6.30 12.41
C LEU A 81 8.63 -6.94 11.46
N PHE A 82 9.65 -6.21 11.03
CA PHE A 82 10.63 -6.73 10.07
C PHE A 82 11.58 -7.77 10.70
N GLU A 83 11.91 -7.64 11.97
CA GLU A 83 12.62 -8.70 12.73
C GLU A 83 11.79 -10.00 12.77
N ARG A 84 10.49 -9.90 12.97
CA ARG A 84 9.58 -11.04 12.92
C ARG A 84 9.53 -11.66 11.50
N VAL A 85 9.40 -10.85 10.45
CA VAL A 85 9.43 -11.34 9.06
C VAL A 85 10.73 -12.08 8.77
N GLU A 86 11.86 -11.52 9.18
CA GLU A 86 13.18 -12.15 9.03
C GLU A 86 13.26 -13.49 9.78
N SER A 87 12.82 -13.53 11.03
CA SER A 87 12.85 -14.74 11.87
C SER A 87 11.94 -15.85 11.35
N GLU A 88 10.73 -15.50 10.85
CA GLU A 88 9.73 -16.49 10.42
C GLU A 88 9.96 -16.96 8.97
N GLN A 89 10.45 -16.08 8.08
CA GLN A 89 10.50 -16.32 6.64
C GLN A 89 11.94 -16.30 6.07
N GLY A 90 12.85 -15.60 6.71
CA GLY A 90 14.21 -15.40 6.23
C GLY A 90 14.32 -14.57 4.94
N ARG A 91 13.21 -14.01 4.45
CA ARG A 91 13.12 -13.25 3.21
C ARG A 91 12.00 -12.22 3.21
N LEU A 92 12.11 -11.25 2.31
CA LEU A 92 11.05 -10.31 1.94
C LEU A 92 11.12 -10.03 0.45
N ASP A 93 10.08 -10.38 -0.30
CA ASP A 93 10.04 -10.19 -1.76
C ASP A 93 9.34 -8.90 -2.16
N VAL A 94 8.27 -8.53 -1.44
CA VAL A 94 7.46 -7.35 -1.75
C VAL A 94 7.18 -6.55 -0.47
N LEU A 95 7.55 -5.28 -0.48
CA LEU A 95 7.11 -4.33 0.53
C LEU A 95 6.13 -3.34 -0.10
N VAL A 96 4.91 -3.29 0.41
CA VAL A 96 3.93 -2.30 -0.02
C VAL A 96 3.74 -1.24 1.06
N ASN A 97 4.27 -0.08 0.81
CA ASN A 97 4.08 1.11 1.62
C ASN A 97 2.74 1.76 1.25
N ASN A 98 1.70 1.44 2.00
CA ASN A 98 0.35 1.93 1.76
C ASN A 98 -0.24 2.68 2.96
N VAL A 99 0.33 2.49 4.17
CA VAL A 99 -0.21 3.14 5.37
C VAL A 99 -0.45 4.63 5.18
N TYR A 100 -1.62 5.09 5.60
CA TYR A 100 -2.00 6.48 5.55
C TYR A 100 -2.98 6.79 6.68
N LYS A 101 -2.83 7.95 7.30
CA LYS A 101 -3.74 8.42 8.33
C LYS A 101 -4.59 9.57 7.77
N ILE A 102 -5.90 9.36 7.73
CA ILE A 102 -6.85 10.38 7.32
C ILE A 102 -7.02 11.34 8.49
N PRO A 103 -6.85 12.66 8.29
CA PRO A 103 -7.12 13.64 9.34
C PRO A 103 -8.56 13.54 9.86
N GLU A 104 -8.76 13.88 11.11
CA GLU A 104 -10.09 13.94 11.71
C GLU A 104 -10.38 15.36 12.24
N PRO A 105 -11.35 16.09 11.64
CA PRO A 105 -12.22 15.68 10.52
C PRO A 105 -11.47 15.56 9.17
N PRO A 106 -12.02 14.77 8.21
CA PRO A 106 -11.44 14.67 6.88
C PRO A 106 -11.41 16.01 6.14
N ILE A 107 -10.30 16.25 5.41
CA ILE A 107 -10.12 17.49 4.64
C ILE A 107 -10.54 17.23 3.19
N TRP A 108 -11.57 17.95 2.74
CA TRP A 108 -12.07 17.92 1.37
C TRP A 108 -11.77 19.20 0.58
N GLY A 109 -10.97 20.11 1.14
CA GLY A 109 -10.63 21.41 0.59
C GLY A 109 -10.51 22.48 1.69
N GLY A 110 -10.65 23.74 1.33
CA GLY A 110 -10.46 24.88 2.24
C GLY A 110 -9.05 25.47 2.15
N GLY A 111 -8.82 26.58 2.90
CA GLY A 111 -7.52 27.21 2.96
C GLY A 111 -6.58 26.45 3.92
N PHE A 112 -5.34 26.19 3.50
CA PHE A 112 -4.39 25.46 4.35
C PHE A 112 -4.14 26.14 5.71
N TRP A 113 -4.35 27.45 5.80
CA TRP A 113 -4.22 28.24 7.03
C TRP A 113 -5.40 28.07 8.00
N GLU A 114 -6.42 27.33 7.61
CA GLU A 114 -7.60 26.99 8.43
C GLU A 114 -7.53 25.56 8.97
N HIS A 115 -6.55 24.77 8.49
CA HIS A 115 -6.39 23.40 8.91
C HIS A 115 -5.57 23.30 10.19
N GLU A 116 -5.90 22.34 11.07
CA GLU A 116 -5.10 22.03 12.23
C GLU A 116 -3.72 21.49 11.82
N LEU A 117 -2.66 21.83 12.57
CA LEU A 117 -1.30 21.35 12.31
C LEU A 117 -1.20 19.83 12.39
N SER A 118 -2.01 19.17 13.23
CA SER A 118 -2.10 17.71 13.30
C SER A 118 -2.43 17.05 11.96
N ALA A 119 -3.12 17.76 11.07
CA ALA A 119 -3.39 17.25 9.72
C ALA A 119 -2.10 17.05 8.89
N TRP A 120 -1.09 17.88 9.12
CA TRP A 120 0.24 17.67 8.54
C TRP A 120 0.91 16.42 9.12
N ASP A 121 0.90 16.27 10.45
CA ASP A 121 1.50 15.13 11.14
C ASP A 121 0.82 13.83 10.72
N ASP A 122 -0.51 13.80 10.61
CA ASP A 122 -1.26 12.65 10.14
C ASP A 122 -0.90 12.26 8.70
N GLN A 123 -0.85 13.22 7.78
CA GLN A 123 -0.64 12.95 6.36
C GLN A 123 0.83 12.73 6.00
N CYS A 124 1.74 13.51 6.57
CA CYS A 124 3.17 13.41 6.28
C CYS A 124 3.90 12.51 7.29
N GLY A 125 3.53 12.49 8.57
CA GLY A 125 4.10 11.61 9.58
C GLY A 125 3.86 10.15 9.24
N VAL A 126 2.59 9.76 9.14
CA VAL A 126 2.24 8.36 8.82
C VAL A 126 2.33 8.08 7.32
N GLY A 127 1.79 8.97 6.48
CA GLY A 127 1.64 8.74 5.04
C GLY A 127 2.90 8.96 4.18
N LEU A 128 3.94 9.58 4.71
CA LEU A 128 5.23 9.75 4.03
C LEU A 128 6.36 9.17 4.88
N ARG A 129 6.57 9.68 6.13
CA ARG A 129 7.65 9.20 7.00
C ARG A 129 7.47 7.71 7.34
N GLY A 130 6.24 7.25 7.59
CA GLY A 130 5.97 5.82 7.86
C GLY A 130 6.38 4.90 6.70
N HIS A 131 6.22 5.34 5.44
CA HIS A 131 6.74 4.61 4.27
C HIS A 131 8.27 4.53 4.27
N TYR A 132 8.95 5.62 4.62
CA TYR A 132 10.41 5.64 4.75
C TYR A 132 10.89 4.69 5.84
N VAL A 133 10.29 4.75 7.04
CA VAL A 133 10.65 3.89 8.18
C VAL A 133 10.49 2.41 7.85
N ALA A 134 9.36 2.01 7.24
CA ALA A 134 9.14 0.64 6.81
C ALA A 134 10.18 0.19 5.77
N SER A 135 10.57 1.09 4.86
CA SER A 135 11.60 0.79 3.86
C SER A 135 13.00 0.66 4.49
N VAL A 136 13.34 1.48 5.49
CA VAL A 136 14.61 1.38 6.23
C VAL A 136 14.78 0.01 6.87
N TYR A 137 13.72 -0.56 7.44
CA TYR A 137 13.80 -1.88 8.08
C TYR A 137 13.56 -3.05 7.10
N GLY A 138 12.79 -2.85 6.04
CA GLY A 138 12.49 -3.88 5.05
C GLY A 138 13.59 -4.07 3.99
N ALA A 139 14.18 -2.99 3.49
CA ALA A 139 15.19 -3.04 2.42
C ALA A 139 16.41 -3.91 2.73
N PRO A 140 16.96 -3.97 3.97
CA PRO A 140 18.09 -4.84 4.27
C PRO A 140 17.85 -6.33 3.97
N LEU A 141 16.62 -6.83 4.12
CA LEU A 141 16.29 -8.21 3.74
C LEU A 141 16.43 -8.40 2.23
N MET A 142 15.86 -7.49 1.44
CA MET A 142 15.90 -7.50 -0.02
C MET A 142 17.33 -7.34 -0.56
N VAL A 143 18.11 -6.44 0.04
CA VAL A 143 19.52 -6.21 -0.32
C VAL A 143 20.36 -7.47 -0.11
N ARG A 144 20.20 -8.17 1.02
CA ARG A 144 20.92 -9.44 1.27
C ARG A 144 20.56 -10.55 0.31
N GLN A 145 19.31 -10.60 -0.14
CA GLN A 145 18.85 -11.60 -1.12
C GLN A 145 19.08 -11.18 -2.60
N ASN A 146 19.59 -9.95 -2.82
CA ASN A 146 19.82 -9.36 -4.14
C ASN A 146 18.58 -9.43 -5.04
N SER A 147 17.42 -9.21 -4.46
CA SER A 147 16.10 -9.24 -5.15
C SER A 147 15.03 -8.65 -4.25
N GLY A 148 14.12 -7.89 -4.79
CA GLY A 148 12.96 -7.35 -4.07
C GLY A 148 12.23 -6.27 -4.84
N LEU A 149 11.04 -5.94 -4.37
CA LEU A 149 10.20 -4.88 -4.93
C LEU A 149 9.60 -4.04 -3.79
N ILE A 150 9.86 -2.74 -3.81
CA ILE A 150 9.19 -1.77 -2.95
C ILE A 150 8.15 -1.02 -3.78
N VAL A 151 6.88 -1.08 -3.38
CA VAL A 151 5.78 -0.36 -4.01
C VAL A 151 5.26 0.70 -3.05
N ASN A 152 5.40 1.96 -3.41
CA ASN A 152 4.90 3.09 -2.64
C ASN A 152 3.55 3.55 -3.19
N ILE A 153 2.48 3.45 -2.40
CA ILE A 153 1.14 3.86 -2.83
C ILE A 153 0.99 5.37 -2.70
N SER A 154 0.94 6.02 -3.84
CA SER A 154 0.77 7.45 -3.97
C SER A 154 -0.57 7.79 -4.65
N SER A 155 -0.65 8.94 -5.28
CA SER A 155 -1.81 9.38 -6.07
C SER A 155 -1.45 10.54 -6.98
N ARG A 156 -2.37 10.91 -7.88
CA ARG A 156 -2.25 12.14 -8.68
C ARG A 156 -2.04 13.41 -7.84
N GLY A 157 -2.33 13.36 -6.52
CA GLY A 157 -2.02 14.44 -5.58
C GLY A 157 -0.53 14.78 -5.51
N GLY A 158 0.36 13.86 -5.90
CA GLY A 158 1.79 14.12 -6.04
C GLY A 158 2.17 15.07 -7.19
N ALA A 159 1.31 15.22 -8.21
CA ALA A 159 1.56 16.06 -9.38
C ALA A 159 0.60 17.25 -9.52
N GLN A 160 -0.53 17.25 -8.84
CA GLN A 160 -1.54 18.31 -8.90
C GLN A 160 -2.25 18.48 -7.57
N TYR A 161 -2.88 19.64 -7.37
CA TYR A 161 -3.64 19.89 -6.14
C TYR A 161 -4.82 18.90 -6.00
N VAL A 162 -4.87 18.21 -4.86
CA VAL A 162 -5.98 17.35 -4.44
C VAL A 162 -6.13 17.49 -2.91
N PHE A 163 -7.32 17.73 -2.43
CA PHE A 163 -7.72 17.82 -1.01
C PHE A 163 -7.02 18.94 -0.22
N SER A 164 -5.70 18.87 0.00
CA SER A 164 -4.96 19.80 0.85
C SER A 164 -3.49 19.92 0.44
N VAL A 165 -2.83 20.98 0.96
CA VAL A 165 -1.36 21.17 0.78
C VAL A 165 -0.58 20.01 1.39
N ALA A 166 -0.91 19.59 2.62
CA ALA A 166 -0.23 18.49 3.30
C ALA A 166 -0.36 17.16 2.53
N TYR A 167 -1.56 16.88 1.97
CA TYR A 167 -1.77 15.72 1.10
C TYR A 167 -0.85 15.75 -0.14
N GLY A 168 -0.86 16.87 -0.86
CA GLY A 168 -0.05 17.04 -2.06
C GLY A 168 1.44 16.90 -1.79
N VAL A 169 1.96 17.54 -0.74
CA VAL A 169 3.36 17.43 -0.31
C VAL A 169 3.71 16.00 0.06
N GLY A 170 2.86 15.34 0.86
CA GLY A 170 3.06 13.94 1.25
C GLY A 170 3.15 13.02 0.03
N LYS A 171 2.22 13.14 -0.93
CA LYS A 171 2.22 12.30 -2.14
C LYS A 171 3.36 12.63 -3.10
N SER A 172 3.73 13.91 -3.26
CA SER A 172 4.96 14.29 -4.01
C SER A 172 6.22 13.72 -3.35
N GLY A 173 6.28 13.75 -2.02
CA GLY A 173 7.37 13.15 -1.26
C GLY A 173 7.46 11.63 -1.46
N VAL A 174 6.33 10.93 -1.49
CA VAL A 174 6.26 9.48 -1.77
C VAL A 174 6.77 9.16 -3.18
N ASP A 175 6.38 9.94 -4.19
CA ASP A 175 6.85 9.75 -5.58
C ASP A 175 8.35 10.02 -5.69
N ARG A 176 8.83 11.08 -5.04
CA ARG A 176 10.26 11.39 -5.00
C ARG A 176 11.07 10.33 -4.29
N MET A 177 10.55 9.81 -3.18
CA MET A 177 11.19 8.75 -2.39
C MET A 177 11.35 7.48 -3.22
N ALA A 178 10.34 7.06 -3.98
CA ALA A 178 10.46 5.91 -4.88
C ALA A 178 11.60 6.08 -5.89
N LYS A 179 11.73 7.28 -6.46
CA LYS A 179 12.78 7.60 -7.43
C LYS A 179 14.17 7.57 -6.80
N ASP A 180 14.35 8.12 -5.61
CA ASP A 180 15.65 8.17 -4.94
C ASP A 180 16.04 6.77 -4.41
N MET A 181 15.08 6.01 -3.83
CA MET A 181 15.30 4.62 -3.43
C MET A 181 15.74 3.74 -4.60
N ALA A 182 15.17 3.95 -5.80
CA ALA A 182 15.56 3.19 -6.99
C ALA A 182 17.06 3.36 -7.32
N VAL A 183 17.61 4.55 -7.14
CA VAL A 183 19.05 4.82 -7.37
C VAL A 183 19.92 4.07 -6.36
N GLU A 184 19.54 4.09 -5.08
CA GLU A 184 20.32 3.46 -4.02
C GLU A 184 20.20 1.92 -4.05
N LEU A 185 19.08 1.39 -4.54
CA LEU A 185 18.77 -0.03 -4.58
C LEU A 185 19.18 -0.72 -5.89
N GLU A 186 19.48 0.02 -6.96
CA GLU A 186 19.89 -0.52 -8.27
C GLU A 186 21.06 -1.52 -8.17
N PRO A 187 22.16 -1.24 -7.41
CA PRO A 187 23.29 -2.17 -7.30
C PRO A 187 22.93 -3.50 -6.63
N HIS A 188 21.76 -3.57 -5.99
CA HIS A 188 21.28 -4.71 -5.22
C HIS A 188 20.11 -5.45 -5.91
N ASN A 189 19.81 -5.09 -7.18
CA ASN A 189 18.72 -5.70 -7.94
C ASN A 189 17.37 -5.67 -7.18
N VAL A 190 17.08 -4.54 -6.53
CA VAL A 190 15.84 -4.26 -5.82
C VAL A 190 15.16 -3.08 -6.49
N ALA A 191 13.93 -3.29 -6.96
CA ALA A 191 13.15 -2.24 -7.59
C ALA A 191 12.36 -1.41 -6.57
N ALA A 192 12.20 -0.13 -6.83
CA ALA A 192 11.31 0.75 -6.07
C ALA A 192 10.45 1.56 -7.04
N VAL A 193 9.12 1.48 -6.89
CA VAL A 193 8.16 2.18 -7.76
C VAL A 193 7.14 2.96 -6.95
N SER A 194 6.58 4.01 -7.54
CA SER A 194 5.38 4.67 -7.05
C SER A 194 4.17 4.23 -7.87
N LEU A 195 3.09 3.85 -7.21
CA LEU A 195 1.87 3.38 -7.84
C LEU A 195 0.69 4.30 -7.50
N TRP A 196 0.00 4.78 -8.52
CA TRP A 196 -1.15 5.66 -8.39
C TRP A 196 -2.45 4.93 -8.70
N PRO A 197 -3.20 4.51 -7.70
CA PRO A 197 -4.61 4.18 -7.86
C PRO A 197 -5.38 5.43 -8.33
N SER A 198 -6.39 5.22 -9.18
CA SER A 198 -7.35 6.28 -9.51
C SER A 198 -8.35 6.48 -8.37
N SER A 199 -9.58 6.87 -8.67
CA SER A 199 -10.67 6.87 -7.69
C SER A 199 -10.97 5.43 -7.28
N VAL A 200 -10.83 5.09 -6.00
CA VAL A 200 -11.04 3.73 -5.48
C VAL A 200 -12.26 3.69 -4.57
N ARG A 201 -13.13 2.72 -4.76
CA ARG A 201 -14.32 2.46 -3.93
C ARG A 201 -13.92 1.85 -2.59
N THR A 202 -13.13 2.59 -1.79
CA THR A 202 -12.83 2.15 -0.43
C THR A 202 -14.04 2.34 0.48
N GLU A 203 -14.08 1.62 1.59
CA GLU A 203 -15.16 1.73 2.58
C GLU A 203 -15.30 3.19 3.10
N PHE A 204 -14.16 3.89 3.26
CA PHE A 204 -14.15 5.30 3.65
C PHE A 204 -14.86 6.20 2.64
N ILE A 205 -14.59 6.01 1.35
CA ILE A 205 -15.22 6.79 0.28
C ILE A 205 -16.69 6.44 0.15
N VAL A 206 -17.06 5.17 0.23
CA VAL A 206 -18.46 4.72 0.20
C VAL A 206 -19.25 5.33 1.37
N ASP A 207 -18.68 5.30 2.57
CA ASP A 207 -19.29 5.91 3.76
C ASP A 207 -19.43 7.44 3.61
N ALA A 208 -18.40 8.13 3.06
CA ALA A 208 -18.44 9.57 2.82
C ALA A 208 -19.50 9.96 1.77
N VAL A 209 -19.65 9.17 0.71
CA VAL A 209 -20.72 9.34 -0.30
C VAL A 209 -22.09 9.16 0.33
N ALA A 210 -22.26 8.13 1.17
CA ALA A 210 -23.53 7.88 1.88
C ALA A 210 -23.91 9.03 2.82
N ARG A 211 -22.92 9.75 3.38
CA ARG A 211 -23.14 10.95 4.20
C ARG A 211 -23.27 12.25 3.41
N GLY A 212 -23.13 12.19 2.06
CA GLY A 212 -23.16 13.38 1.20
C GLY A 212 -21.91 14.29 1.28
N GLU A 213 -20.82 13.80 1.87
CA GLU A 213 -19.56 14.53 2.05
C GLU A 213 -18.64 14.45 0.82
N HIS A 214 -18.86 13.47 -0.03
CA HIS A 214 -18.08 13.22 -1.23
C HIS A 214 -18.95 12.69 -2.36
N THR A 215 -18.43 12.74 -3.59
CA THR A 215 -19.08 12.16 -4.78
C THR A 215 -18.09 11.22 -5.48
N ILE A 216 -18.56 10.07 -5.89
CA ILE A 216 -17.80 9.11 -6.71
C ILE A 216 -18.64 8.68 -7.89
N ASP A 217 -18.03 8.58 -9.07
CA ASP A 217 -18.66 7.94 -10.22
C ASP A 217 -18.37 6.43 -10.18
N PRO A 218 -19.37 5.58 -9.92
CA PRO A 218 -19.18 4.12 -9.86
C PRO A 218 -18.62 3.52 -11.15
N LYS A 219 -18.87 4.16 -12.30
CA LYS A 219 -18.44 3.66 -13.62
C LYS A 219 -16.95 3.81 -13.89
N VAL A 220 -16.29 4.74 -13.19
CA VAL A 220 -14.86 5.02 -13.39
C VAL A 220 -14.02 4.76 -12.14
N SER A 221 -14.68 4.40 -11.04
CA SER A 221 -13.99 4.05 -9.80
C SER A 221 -13.57 2.58 -9.80
N GLN A 222 -12.40 2.33 -9.24
CA GLN A 222 -11.76 1.02 -9.19
C GLN A 222 -12.10 0.27 -7.89
N SER A 223 -12.11 -1.06 -7.93
CA SER A 223 -12.11 -1.85 -6.72
C SER A 223 -10.76 -1.73 -5.99
N PRO A 224 -10.70 -1.87 -4.65
CA PRO A 224 -9.42 -1.94 -3.94
C PRO A 224 -8.52 -3.08 -4.45
N ARG A 225 -9.09 -4.24 -4.82
CA ARG A 225 -8.35 -5.41 -5.31
C ARG A 225 -7.71 -5.19 -6.68
N PHE A 226 -8.22 -4.27 -7.50
CA PHE A 226 -7.58 -3.92 -8.76
C PHE A 226 -6.15 -3.41 -8.56
N THR A 227 -5.94 -2.57 -7.53
CA THR A 227 -4.57 -2.17 -7.14
C THR A 227 -3.75 -3.36 -6.68
N GLY A 228 -4.35 -4.32 -5.97
CA GLY A 228 -3.68 -5.54 -5.52
C GLY A 228 -3.20 -6.42 -6.68
N ARG A 229 -4.05 -6.64 -7.68
CA ARG A 229 -3.67 -7.36 -8.91
C ARG A 229 -2.52 -6.67 -9.64
N CYS A 230 -2.50 -5.32 -9.64
CA CYS A 230 -1.39 -4.56 -10.21
C CYS A 230 -0.07 -4.79 -9.45
N VAL A 231 -0.10 -4.78 -8.13
CA VAL A 231 1.07 -5.09 -7.30
C VAL A 231 1.56 -6.53 -7.53
N ALA A 232 0.63 -7.50 -7.61
CA ALA A 232 0.97 -8.88 -7.91
C ALA A 232 1.61 -9.02 -9.30
N ALA A 233 1.10 -8.33 -10.31
CA ALA A 233 1.66 -8.33 -11.66
C ALA A 233 3.09 -7.75 -11.69
N LEU A 234 3.33 -6.63 -10.99
CA LEU A 234 4.68 -6.06 -10.82
C LEU A 234 5.63 -7.03 -10.11
N ALA A 235 5.15 -7.72 -9.07
CA ALA A 235 5.97 -8.69 -8.31
C ALA A 235 6.36 -9.93 -9.13
N MET A 236 5.66 -10.20 -10.21
CA MET A 236 5.91 -11.32 -11.13
C MET A 236 6.63 -10.89 -12.42
N ASP A 237 6.77 -9.60 -12.65
CA ASP A 237 7.46 -9.09 -13.83
C ASP A 237 8.97 -9.40 -13.72
N PRO A 238 9.53 -10.24 -14.60
CA PRO A 238 10.97 -10.52 -14.59
C PRO A 238 11.82 -9.28 -14.92
N ASP A 239 11.22 -8.29 -15.58
CA ASP A 239 11.85 -7.06 -16.01
C ASP A 239 11.49 -5.87 -15.13
N VAL A 240 10.99 -6.10 -13.90
CA VAL A 240 10.53 -5.06 -12.97
C VAL A 240 11.60 -3.99 -12.68
N MET A 241 12.88 -4.33 -12.79
CA MET A 241 13.99 -3.38 -12.66
C MET A 241 13.94 -2.25 -13.71
N GLU A 242 13.42 -2.49 -14.90
CA GLU A 242 13.23 -1.47 -15.93
C GLU A 242 12.17 -0.42 -15.52
N LYS A 243 11.30 -0.76 -14.55
CA LYS A 243 10.28 0.11 -14.01
C LYS A 243 10.74 0.87 -12.75
N SER A 244 11.91 0.53 -12.20
CA SER A 244 12.41 1.12 -10.96
C SER A 244 12.59 2.63 -11.09
N GLY A 245 12.17 3.38 -10.08
CA GLY A 245 12.17 4.85 -10.05
C GLY A 245 10.97 5.50 -10.76
N GLY A 246 10.12 4.71 -11.42
CA GLY A 246 8.97 5.19 -12.16
C GLY A 246 7.74 5.46 -11.27
N VAL A 247 6.83 6.27 -11.81
CA VAL A 247 5.50 6.53 -11.27
C VAL A 247 4.48 5.99 -12.27
N TYR A 248 3.63 5.07 -11.82
CA TYR A 248 2.72 4.35 -12.70
C TYR A 248 1.26 4.47 -12.26
N LEU A 249 0.36 4.60 -13.23
CA LEU A 249 -1.07 4.48 -13.00
C LEU A 249 -1.47 3.00 -13.00
N VAL A 250 -2.26 2.58 -12.01
CA VAL A 250 -2.81 1.21 -11.94
C VAL A 250 -3.47 0.80 -13.25
N LYS A 251 -4.28 1.68 -13.85
CA LYS A 251 -4.97 1.39 -15.12
C LYS A 251 -3.99 1.14 -16.28
N GLN A 252 -2.91 1.91 -16.38
CA GLN A 252 -1.91 1.73 -17.45
C GLN A 252 -1.19 0.38 -17.32
N LEU A 253 -0.79 0.02 -16.10
CA LEU A 253 -0.16 -1.29 -15.84
C LEU A 253 -1.15 -2.43 -16.05
N ALA A 254 -2.43 -2.25 -15.73
CA ALA A 254 -3.45 -3.26 -16.00
C ALA A 254 -3.60 -3.53 -17.52
N GLU A 255 -3.55 -2.49 -18.34
CA GLU A 255 -3.55 -2.61 -19.81
C GLU A 255 -2.27 -3.32 -20.31
N GLU A 256 -1.10 -2.97 -19.77
CA GLU A 256 0.19 -3.57 -20.11
C GLU A 256 0.25 -5.06 -19.74
N TYR A 257 -0.14 -5.41 -18.51
CA TYR A 257 -0.15 -6.77 -17.98
C TYR A 257 -1.40 -7.58 -18.34
N ARG A 258 -2.39 -6.95 -19.02
CA ARG A 258 -3.61 -7.57 -19.57
C ARG A 258 -4.49 -8.22 -18.50
N PHE A 259 -4.79 -7.49 -17.44
CA PHE A 259 -5.80 -7.87 -16.47
C PHE A 259 -6.86 -6.77 -16.29
N SER A 260 -8.04 -7.13 -15.83
CA SER A 260 -9.16 -6.20 -15.57
C SER A 260 -9.49 -6.09 -14.09
N ASP A 261 -10.35 -5.13 -13.73
CA ASP A 261 -10.97 -5.06 -12.41
C ASP A 261 -11.96 -6.24 -12.23
N LEU A 262 -12.41 -6.47 -11.01
CA LEU A 262 -13.29 -7.59 -10.67
C LEU A 262 -14.70 -7.46 -11.25
N ASP A 263 -15.12 -6.23 -11.50
CA ASP A 263 -16.47 -5.88 -11.91
C ASP A 263 -16.59 -5.58 -13.43
N ASP A 264 -15.55 -5.89 -14.21
CA ASP A 264 -15.50 -5.71 -15.68
C ASP A 264 -15.89 -6.98 -16.44
#